data_7bbdd3f1c23e1c00a0367aa221309d30
#
_entry.id   7bbdd3f1c23e1c00a0367aa221309d30
#
_cell.length_a   1.000
_cell.length_b   1.000
_cell.length_c   1.000
_cell.angle_alpha   90.00
_cell.angle_beta   90.00
_cell.angle_gamma   90.00
#
_symmetry.space_group_name_H-M   'P 1'
#
loop_
_entity.id
_entity.type
_entity.pdbx_description
1 polymer ?
#
loop_
_entity_poly.entity_id
_entity_poly.type
_entity_poly.pdbx_seq_one_letter_code
_entity_poly.pdbx_strand_id
1 'polypeptide(L)'
;YEIGSGLVGSEMCIRDRTVTVRIRDVELNVLFEETVETTVKAQSSIHVLERDFADVIGSKKRRVFAEAVYTWQDGTTSTEAESFVPYKHMDLLQPQIETSVTEKDGTIEIQISADCFAPFVWLEIEDDVIFSDNCFDLTSEETKTICIRKEDVLSGKVLSADNVRKTLKIRSLRDTYEQ
;
A
#
# COMPACT_ATOMS: atom_id res chain seq x y z
N TYR A 1 14.20 -8.31 -15.07
CA TYR A 1 13.82 -8.26 -13.67
C TYR A 1 12.59 -9.14 -13.49
N GLU A 2 12.73 -10.23 -12.75
CA GLU A 2 11.60 -11.08 -12.39
C GLU A 2 10.88 -10.43 -11.21
N ILE A 3 9.63 -10.05 -11.41
CA ILE A 3 8.75 -9.70 -10.28
C ILE A 3 8.12 -11.00 -9.80
N GLY A 4 8.80 -11.65 -8.86
CA GLY A 4 8.28 -12.82 -8.17
C GLY A 4 7.35 -12.40 -7.05
N SER A 5 6.06 -12.24 -7.28
CA SER A 5 5.11 -12.07 -6.20
C SER A 5 4.81 -13.42 -5.58
N GLY A 6 5.43 -13.69 -4.45
CA GLY A 6 5.12 -14.86 -3.62
C GLY A 6 3.81 -14.66 -2.88
N LEU A 7 2.72 -15.13 -3.44
CA LEU A 7 1.45 -15.22 -2.71
C LEU A 7 1.49 -16.41 -1.76
N VAL A 8 1.65 -16.14 -0.48
CA VAL A 8 1.43 -17.15 0.57
C VAL A 8 -0.07 -17.29 0.77
N GLY A 9 -0.68 -18.24 0.08
CA GLY A 9 -2.05 -18.64 0.33
C GLY A 9 -2.09 -19.67 1.45
N SER A 10 -2.33 -19.26 2.67
CA SER A 10 -2.65 -20.18 3.75
C SER A 10 -4.13 -20.47 3.71
N GLU A 11 -4.64 -21.35 2.94
CA GLU A 11 -5.96 -21.95 3.21
C GLU A 11 -6.36 -22.94 2.11
N MET A 12 -7.16 -23.92 2.48
CA MET A 12 -7.56 -25.08 1.66
C MET A 12 -8.56 -24.74 0.52
N CYS A 13 -8.53 -23.55 -0.05
CA CYS A 13 -9.46 -23.15 -1.11
C CYS A 13 -8.75 -22.78 -2.40
N ILE A 14 -9.26 -23.29 -3.51
CA ILE A 14 -8.97 -22.77 -4.85
C ILE A 14 -9.56 -21.36 -4.91
N ARG A 15 -8.79 -20.36 -5.32
CA ARG A 15 -9.25 -18.98 -5.41
C ARG A 15 -8.97 -18.41 -6.79
N ASP A 16 -10.04 -18.03 -7.48
CA ASP A 16 -9.93 -17.21 -8.66
C ASP A 16 -9.67 -15.76 -8.23
N ARG A 17 -8.76 -15.12 -8.92
CA ARG A 17 -8.38 -13.73 -8.65
C ARG A 17 -7.93 -13.03 -9.91
N THR A 18 -8.05 -11.74 -9.89
CA THR A 18 -7.48 -10.87 -10.91
C THR A 18 -6.24 -10.21 -10.35
N VAL A 19 -5.17 -10.18 -11.12
CA VAL A 19 -3.93 -9.46 -10.78
C VAL A 19 -3.71 -8.39 -11.83
N THR A 20 -3.73 -7.13 -11.42
CA THR A 20 -3.37 -6.00 -12.29
C THR A 20 -1.97 -5.55 -11.96
N VAL A 21 -1.06 -5.67 -12.93
CA VAL A 21 0.33 -5.21 -12.81
C VAL A 21 0.46 -3.88 -13.53
N ARG A 22 1.04 -2.90 -12.85
CA ARG A 22 1.32 -1.56 -13.40
C ARG A 22 2.78 -1.21 -13.23
N ILE A 23 3.32 -0.47 -14.18
CA ILE A 23 4.52 0.34 -13.97
C ILE A 23 4.06 1.78 -13.85
N ARG A 24 4.41 2.40 -12.74
CA ARG A 24 4.10 3.82 -12.46
C ARG A 24 5.38 4.62 -12.28
N ASP A 25 5.30 5.91 -12.55
CA ASP A 25 6.34 6.82 -12.08
C ASP A 25 6.02 7.36 -10.66
N VAL A 26 6.96 8.07 -10.08
CA VAL A 26 6.80 8.62 -8.73
C VAL A 26 5.71 9.70 -8.64
N GLU A 27 5.26 10.26 -9.75
CA GLU A 27 4.11 11.16 -9.89
C GLU A 27 2.78 10.41 -10.06
N LEU A 28 2.77 9.07 -9.90
CA LEU A 28 1.64 8.15 -10.01
C LEU A 28 1.08 7.96 -11.43
N ASN A 29 1.73 8.49 -12.47
CA ASN A 29 1.32 8.22 -13.84
C ASN A 29 1.51 6.74 -14.19
N VAL A 30 0.51 6.14 -14.84
CA VAL A 30 0.59 4.76 -15.34
C VAL A 30 1.36 4.75 -16.66
N LEU A 31 2.50 4.08 -16.69
CA LEU A 31 3.33 3.91 -17.89
C LEU A 31 3.03 2.58 -18.60
N PHE A 32 2.56 1.59 -17.85
CA PHE A 32 2.17 0.28 -18.35
C PHE A 32 1.09 -0.30 -17.44
N GLU A 33 0.14 -1.03 -17.99
CA GLU A 33 -0.86 -1.80 -17.25
C GLU A 33 -1.18 -3.09 -17.99
N GLU A 34 -1.24 -4.19 -17.25
CA GLU A 34 -1.73 -5.47 -17.73
C GLU A 34 -2.49 -6.19 -16.62
N THR A 35 -3.64 -6.76 -16.98
CA THR A 35 -4.49 -7.50 -16.06
C THR A 35 -4.54 -8.97 -16.47
N VAL A 36 -4.32 -9.85 -15.50
CA VAL A 36 -4.30 -11.30 -15.67
C VAL A 36 -5.33 -11.93 -14.74
N GLU A 37 -6.26 -12.70 -15.30
CA GLU A 37 -7.14 -13.57 -14.52
C GLU A 37 -6.42 -14.89 -14.24
N THR A 38 -6.45 -15.35 -13.01
CA THR A 38 -5.73 -16.54 -12.62
C THR A 38 -6.42 -17.27 -11.48
N THR A 39 -6.19 -18.58 -11.43
CA THR A 39 -6.67 -19.47 -10.38
C THR A 39 -5.48 -20.07 -9.65
N VAL A 40 -5.39 -19.85 -8.36
CA VAL A 40 -4.32 -20.40 -7.52
C VAL A 40 -4.87 -21.55 -6.67
N LYS A 41 -4.26 -22.72 -6.82
CA LYS A 41 -4.61 -23.91 -6.02
C LYS A 41 -4.18 -23.69 -4.56
N ALA A 42 -4.89 -24.34 -3.65
CA ALA A 42 -4.50 -24.36 -2.25
C ALA A 42 -3.04 -24.78 -2.07
N GLN A 43 -2.34 -24.16 -1.15
CA GLN A 43 -0.93 -24.45 -0.81
C GLN A 43 0.02 -24.42 -2.02
N SER A 44 -0.25 -23.57 -3.02
CA SER A 44 0.61 -23.42 -4.20
C SER A 44 0.87 -21.95 -4.50
N SER A 45 1.94 -21.71 -5.24
CA SER A 45 2.24 -20.41 -5.86
C SER A 45 2.30 -20.59 -7.37
N ILE A 46 1.99 -19.55 -8.09
CA ILE A 46 2.08 -19.53 -9.55
C ILE A 46 2.81 -18.28 -10.02
N HIS A 47 3.43 -18.38 -11.18
CA HIS A 47 3.96 -17.23 -11.89
C HIS A 47 2.80 -16.54 -12.63
N VAL A 48 2.54 -15.27 -12.32
CA VAL A 48 1.41 -14.53 -12.92
C VAL A 48 1.83 -13.83 -14.19
N LEU A 49 2.97 -13.15 -14.17
CA LEU A 49 3.47 -12.36 -15.29
C LEU A 49 4.99 -12.36 -15.29
N GLU A 50 5.57 -12.59 -16.47
CA GLU A 50 6.98 -12.39 -16.74
C GLU A 50 7.13 -11.48 -17.95
N ARG A 51 7.78 -10.33 -17.78
CA ARG A 51 7.94 -9.36 -18.86
C ARG A 51 9.20 -8.52 -18.67
N ASP A 52 9.86 -8.21 -19.77
CA ASP A 52 10.93 -7.21 -19.82
C ASP A 52 10.31 -5.81 -19.93
N PHE A 53 10.63 -4.96 -18.97
CA PHE A 53 10.17 -3.58 -18.92
C PHE A 53 11.25 -2.56 -19.34
N ALA A 54 12.36 -3.00 -19.96
CA ALA A 54 13.46 -2.11 -20.32
C ALA A 54 13.01 -0.92 -21.17
N ASP A 55 12.13 -1.16 -22.15
CA ASP A 55 11.60 -0.11 -23.03
C ASP A 55 10.68 0.89 -22.31
N VAL A 56 9.89 0.40 -21.36
CA VAL A 56 8.97 1.24 -20.55
C VAL A 56 9.75 2.10 -19.56
N ILE A 57 10.72 1.49 -18.89
CA ILE A 57 11.52 2.13 -17.82
C ILE A 57 12.58 3.07 -18.42
N GLY A 58 13.28 2.62 -19.48
CA GLY A 58 14.37 3.37 -20.11
C GLY A 58 15.41 3.82 -19.08
N SER A 59 15.72 5.12 -19.09
CA SER A 59 16.66 5.74 -18.14
C SER A 59 16.04 6.10 -16.78
N LYS A 60 14.73 5.88 -16.58
CA LYS A 60 13.96 6.37 -15.43
C LYS A 60 13.94 5.42 -14.23
N LYS A 61 14.83 4.43 -14.14
CA LYS A 61 14.84 3.40 -13.07
C LYS A 61 14.69 3.92 -11.64
N ARG A 62 15.16 5.14 -11.38
CA ARG A 62 15.11 5.78 -10.07
C ARG A 62 13.78 6.49 -9.78
N ARG A 63 12.92 6.61 -10.78
CA ARG A 63 11.65 7.36 -10.72
C ARG A 63 10.45 6.50 -11.09
N VAL A 64 10.60 5.19 -11.11
CA VAL A 64 9.52 4.26 -11.43
C VAL A 64 9.49 3.11 -10.45
N PHE A 65 8.30 2.55 -10.26
CA PHE A 65 8.06 1.36 -9.46
C PHE A 65 7.05 0.44 -10.14
N ALA A 66 7.06 -0.82 -9.77
CA ALA A 66 6.04 -1.77 -10.15
C ALA A 66 4.99 -1.86 -9.04
N GLU A 67 3.73 -1.92 -9.44
CA GLU A 67 2.58 -2.15 -8.57
C GLU A 67 1.88 -3.42 -8.99
N ALA A 68 1.51 -4.28 -8.05
CA ALA A 68 0.64 -5.42 -8.28
C ALA A 68 -0.59 -5.31 -7.37
N VAL A 69 -1.76 -5.18 -7.99
CA VAL A 69 -3.05 -5.13 -7.29
C VAL A 69 -3.74 -6.49 -7.46
N TYR A 70 -3.93 -7.16 -6.35
CA TYR A 70 -4.66 -8.43 -6.28
C TYR A 70 -6.11 -8.14 -5.92
N THR A 71 -7.04 -8.65 -6.72
CA THR A 71 -8.47 -8.53 -6.45
C THR A 71 -9.06 -9.94 -6.32
N TRP A 72 -9.68 -10.22 -5.18
CA TRP A 72 -10.38 -11.48 -4.92
C TRP A 72 -11.81 -11.43 -5.40
N GLN A 73 -12.46 -12.59 -5.49
CA GLN A 73 -13.87 -12.71 -5.91
C GLN A 73 -14.86 -11.94 -5.02
N ASP A 74 -14.53 -11.77 -3.74
CA ASP A 74 -15.35 -11.00 -2.79
C ASP A 74 -15.15 -9.48 -2.92
N GLY A 75 -14.32 -9.03 -3.89
CA GLY A 75 -14.00 -7.63 -4.12
C GLY A 75 -12.94 -7.05 -3.20
N THR A 76 -12.38 -7.83 -2.28
CA THR A 76 -11.24 -7.37 -1.48
C THR A 76 -10.00 -7.21 -2.36
N THR A 77 -9.12 -6.28 -1.99
CA THR A 77 -7.89 -5.99 -2.72
C THR A 77 -6.69 -5.98 -1.80
N SER A 78 -5.54 -6.32 -2.34
CA SER A 78 -4.23 -6.09 -1.73
C SER A 78 -3.29 -5.51 -2.77
N THR A 79 -2.45 -4.60 -2.37
CA THR A 79 -1.50 -3.93 -3.24
C THR A 79 -0.10 -4.13 -2.71
N GLU A 80 0.80 -4.50 -3.61
CA GLU A 80 2.23 -4.63 -3.36
C GLU A 80 2.97 -3.70 -4.31
N ALA A 81 4.00 -3.03 -3.83
CA ALA A 81 4.86 -2.18 -4.65
C ALA A 81 6.33 -2.60 -4.53
N GLU A 82 7.05 -2.51 -5.64
CA GLU A 82 8.48 -2.86 -5.68
C GLU A 82 9.24 -1.87 -6.58
N SER A 83 10.38 -1.44 -6.12
CA SER A 83 11.23 -0.50 -6.85
C SER A 83 12.28 -1.23 -7.71
N PHE A 84 12.64 -0.65 -8.86
CA PHE A 84 13.68 -1.18 -9.74
C PHE A 84 15.13 -0.89 -9.30
N VAL A 85 15.27 -0.14 -8.21
CA VAL A 85 16.55 0.16 -7.55
C VAL A 85 16.35 0.09 -6.04
N PRO A 86 17.38 -0.11 -5.23
CA PRO A 86 17.24 0.03 -3.78
C PRO A 86 16.60 1.37 -3.42
N TYR A 87 15.65 1.38 -2.48
CA TYR A 87 14.88 2.59 -2.11
C TYR A 87 15.75 3.82 -1.84
N LYS A 88 16.92 3.63 -1.19
CA LYS A 88 17.90 4.71 -0.96
C LYS A 88 18.45 5.38 -2.24
N HIS A 89 18.19 4.80 -3.39
CA HIS A 89 18.58 5.33 -4.70
C HIS A 89 17.39 5.84 -5.52
N MET A 90 16.17 5.73 -4.99
CA MET A 90 15.00 6.32 -5.64
C MET A 90 15.01 7.85 -5.50
N ASP A 91 14.58 8.52 -6.54
CA ASP A 91 14.35 9.96 -6.55
C ASP A 91 12.91 10.26 -6.10
N LEU A 92 12.60 9.92 -4.84
CA LEU A 92 11.27 10.12 -4.26
C LEU A 92 10.94 11.61 -4.13
N LEU A 93 9.72 11.97 -4.48
CA LEU A 93 9.16 13.30 -4.22
C LEU A 93 8.74 13.42 -2.75
N GLN A 94 8.58 14.64 -2.26
CA GLN A 94 8.01 14.90 -0.95
C GLN A 94 6.48 14.79 -1.07
N PRO A 95 5.83 13.77 -0.47
CA PRO A 95 4.39 13.60 -0.61
C PRO A 95 3.61 14.65 0.17
N GLN A 96 2.53 15.16 -0.44
CA GLN A 96 1.49 15.88 0.26
C GLN A 96 0.45 14.85 0.72
N ILE A 97 0.50 14.49 1.99
CA ILE A 97 -0.40 13.49 2.55
C ILE A 97 -1.63 14.19 3.13
N GLU A 98 -2.79 13.89 2.58
CA GLU A 98 -4.08 14.36 3.09
C GLU A 98 -4.73 13.30 3.96
N THR A 99 -5.39 13.74 5.04
CA THR A 99 -6.07 12.84 5.96
C THR A 99 -7.41 13.37 6.41
N SER A 100 -8.35 12.47 6.61
CA SER A 100 -9.57 12.74 7.36
C SER A 100 -9.81 11.65 8.40
N VAL A 101 -10.28 12.03 9.59
CA VAL A 101 -10.55 11.10 10.68
C VAL A 101 -12.02 11.20 11.05
N THR A 102 -12.71 10.08 11.02
CA THR A 102 -14.12 9.98 11.41
C THR A 102 -14.31 8.88 12.45
N GLU A 103 -15.42 8.92 13.17
CA GLU A 103 -15.80 7.86 14.11
C GLU A 103 -17.19 7.36 13.74
N LYS A 104 -17.32 6.05 13.58
CA LYS A 104 -18.58 5.41 13.25
C LYS A 104 -18.68 4.07 13.98
N ASP A 105 -19.78 3.85 14.67
CA ASP A 105 -20.09 2.59 15.36
C ASP A 105 -18.97 2.08 16.29
N GLY A 106 -18.25 3.00 16.94
CA GLY A 106 -17.14 2.68 17.84
C GLY A 106 -15.83 2.32 17.15
N THR A 107 -15.76 2.51 15.84
CA THR A 107 -14.55 2.37 15.03
C THR A 107 -14.08 3.76 14.56
N ILE A 108 -12.81 4.05 14.73
CA ILE A 108 -12.19 5.25 14.15
C ILE A 108 -11.63 4.88 12.78
N GLU A 109 -12.05 5.62 11.77
CA GLU A 109 -11.58 5.49 10.40
C GLU A 109 -10.67 6.68 10.07
N ILE A 110 -9.46 6.37 9.63
CA ILE A 110 -8.47 7.32 9.12
C ILE A 110 -8.39 7.10 7.63
N GLN A 111 -8.92 8.05 6.86
CA GLN A 111 -8.76 8.07 5.41
C GLN A 111 -7.48 8.82 5.08
N ILE A 112 -6.67 8.27 4.18
CA ILE A 112 -5.34 8.79 3.84
C ILE A 112 -5.08 8.65 2.35
N SER A 113 -4.56 9.71 1.73
CA SER A 113 -4.14 9.74 0.33
C SER A 113 -2.87 10.57 0.16
N ALA A 114 -2.18 10.43 -0.97
CA ALA A 114 -1.01 11.21 -1.32
C ALA A 114 -1.05 11.60 -2.80
N ASP A 115 -0.40 12.71 -3.13
CA ASP A 115 -0.28 13.25 -4.50
C ASP A 115 0.86 12.64 -5.31
N CYS A 116 1.72 11.83 -4.69
CA CYS A 116 2.81 11.12 -5.32
C CYS A 116 3.10 9.81 -4.58
N PHE A 117 3.97 8.96 -5.14
CA PHE A 117 4.36 7.70 -4.51
C PHE A 117 4.95 7.93 -3.13
N ALA A 118 4.29 7.39 -2.11
CA ALA A 118 4.73 7.46 -0.72
C ALA A 118 4.93 6.05 -0.14
N PRO A 119 6.15 5.49 -0.23
CA PRO A 119 6.45 4.18 0.33
C PRO A 119 6.61 4.24 1.85
N PHE A 120 6.26 3.12 2.50
CA PHE A 120 6.39 2.88 3.94
C PHE A 120 5.77 3.99 4.79
N VAL A 121 4.51 4.31 4.51
CA VAL A 121 3.75 5.28 5.31
C VAL A 121 3.48 4.68 6.68
N TRP A 122 3.97 5.36 7.71
CA TRP A 122 3.89 4.97 9.11
C TRP A 122 2.97 5.92 9.87
N LEU A 123 2.02 5.34 10.60
CA LEU A 123 1.09 6.04 11.47
C LEU A 123 1.49 5.85 12.93
N GLU A 124 1.43 6.92 13.72
CA GLU A 124 1.68 6.94 15.15
C GLU A 124 0.67 7.86 15.83
N ILE A 125 0.15 7.46 16.99
CA ILE A 125 -0.61 8.31 17.91
C ILE A 125 -0.07 8.15 19.32
N GLU A 126 -0.49 9.03 20.25
CA GLU A 126 -0.02 8.97 21.65
C GLU A 126 -0.55 7.78 22.42
N ASP A 127 -1.72 7.26 22.05
CA ASP A 127 -2.33 6.11 22.71
C ASP A 127 -1.81 4.79 22.14
N ASP A 128 -1.85 3.75 22.97
CA ASP A 128 -1.40 2.40 22.63
C ASP A 128 -2.54 1.68 21.89
N VAL A 129 -2.39 1.53 20.57
CA VAL A 129 -3.43 1.00 19.66
C VAL A 129 -2.88 0.04 18.64
N ILE A 130 -3.76 -0.78 18.08
CA ILE A 130 -3.50 -1.59 16.89
C ILE A 130 -4.25 -0.97 15.71
N PHE A 131 -3.52 -0.49 14.72
CA PHE A 131 -4.09 -0.08 13.43
C PHE A 131 -4.42 -1.31 12.59
N SER A 132 -5.47 -1.25 11.79
CA SER A 132 -5.82 -2.34 10.85
C SER A 132 -4.71 -2.60 9.82
N ASP A 133 -3.91 -1.58 9.52
CA ASP A 133 -2.71 -1.66 8.68
C ASP A 133 -1.74 -0.54 9.08
N ASN A 134 -0.44 -0.76 8.93
CA ASN A 134 0.59 0.24 9.17
C ASN A 134 1.86 -0.10 8.38
N CYS A 135 2.69 0.88 8.06
CA CYS A 135 3.87 0.71 7.22
C CYS A 135 3.52 0.24 5.79
N PHE A 136 2.55 0.88 5.18
CA PHE A 136 2.03 0.58 3.84
C PHE A 136 2.49 1.60 2.80
N ASP A 137 2.31 1.26 1.54
CA ASP A 137 2.60 2.15 0.42
C ASP A 137 1.33 2.86 -0.08
N LEU A 138 1.45 4.14 -0.44
CA LEU A 138 0.44 4.86 -1.20
C LEU A 138 0.93 4.93 -2.66
N THR A 139 0.30 4.13 -3.50
CA THR A 139 0.71 3.87 -4.89
C THR A 139 -0.21 4.51 -5.92
N SER A 140 -1.31 5.10 -5.47
CA SER A 140 -2.31 5.76 -6.31
C SER A 140 -2.93 6.95 -5.56
N GLU A 141 -3.66 7.80 -6.26
CA GLU A 141 -4.45 8.89 -5.66
C GLU A 141 -5.68 8.39 -4.88
N GLU A 142 -5.95 7.08 -4.91
CA GLU A 142 -7.07 6.50 -4.18
C GLU A 142 -6.86 6.59 -2.67
N THR A 143 -7.94 6.85 -1.97
CA THR A 143 -7.93 6.95 -0.53
C THR A 143 -7.85 5.58 0.12
N LYS A 144 -6.82 5.34 0.93
CA LYS A 144 -6.71 4.17 1.80
C LYS A 144 -7.39 4.45 3.13
N THR A 145 -8.17 3.49 3.64
CA THR A 145 -8.83 3.59 4.95
C THR A 145 -8.15 2.68 5.95
N ILE A 146 -7.69 3.26 7.05
CA ILE A 146 -7.10 2.56 8.19
C ILE A 146 -8.08 2.67 9.36
N CYS A 147 -8.33 1.54 10.02
CA CYS A 147 -9.28 1.47 11.12
C CYS A 147 -8.56 1.23 12.47
N ILE A 148 -9.13 1.82 13.53
CA ILE A 148 -8.85 1.47 14.92
C ILE A 148 -10.18 1.09 15.55
N ARG A 149 -10.37 -0.18 15.91
CA ARG A 149 -11.57 -0.65 16.58
C ARG A 149 -11.44 -0.41 18.08
N LYS A 150 -12.57 -0.39 18.77
CA LYS A 150 -12.60 -0.20 20.22
C LYS A 150 -11.78 -1.25 20.98
N GLU A 151 -11.83 -2.49 20.54
CA GLU A 151 -11.04 -3.60 21.11
C GLU A 151 -9.54 -3.50 20.82
N ASP A 152 -9.14 -2.71 19.85
CA ASP A 152 -7.75 -2.50 19.44
C ASP A 152 -7.06 -1.37 20.23
N VAL A 153 -7.76 -0.75 21.21
CA VAL A 153 -7.21 0.28 22.11
C VAL A 153 -6.68 -0.40 23.38
N LEU A 154 -5.36 -0.64 23.42
CA LEU A 154 -4.69 -1.41 24.46
C LEU A 154 -4.56 -0.67 25.79
N SER A 155 -4.59 0.66 25.76
CA SER A 155 -4.50 1.51 26.96
C SER A 155 -5.73 1.42 27.88
N GLY A 156 -6.83 0.81 27.42
CA GLY A 156 -8.12 0.77 28.13
C GLY A 156 -8.85 2.11 28.20
N LYS A 157 -8.33 3.16 27.57
CA LYS A 157 -8.97 4.48 27.47
C LYS A 157 -10.04 4.49 26.38
N VAL A 158 -10.94 5.46 26.47
CA VAL A 158 -11.87 5.75 25.36
C VAL A 158 -11.14 6.64 24.36
N LEU A 159 -10.83 6.10 23.21
CA LEU A 159 -10.25 6.84 22.09
C LEU A 159 -11.38 7.51 21.31
N SER A 160 -11.20 8.78 20.93
CA SER A 160 -12.13 9.54 20.09
C SER A 160 -11.44 10.02 18.82
N ALA A 161 -12.23 10.30 17.78
CA ALA A 161 -11.69 10.87 16.54
C ALA A 161 -10.95 12.20 16.79
N ASP A 162 -11.39 13.00 17.76
CA ASP A 162 -10.71 14.27 18.10
C ASP A 162 -9.35 14.04 18.76
N ASN A 163 -9.19 13.00 19.59
CA ASN A 163 -7.90 12.62 20.14
C ASN A 163 -6.95 12.19 19.03
N VAL A 164 -7.43 11.33 18.11
CA VAL A 164 -6.62 10.87 16.98
C VAL A 164 -6.20 12.04 16.10
N ARG A 165 -7.10 12.95 15.70
CA ARG A 165 -6.75 14.13 14.89
C ARG A 165 -5.66 14.99 15.50
N LYS A 166 -5.61 15.10 16.82
CA LYS A 166 -4.63 15.93 17.54
C LYS A 166 -3.27 15.28 17.68
N THR A 167 -3.22 13.95 17.76
CA THR A 167 -2.00 13.21 18.10
C THR A 167 -1.44 12.41 16.94
N LEU A 168 -2.20 12.24 15.84
CA LEU A 168 -1.79 11.51 14.65
C LEU A 168 -0.55 12.13 14.01
N LYS A 169 0.50 11.35 13.94
CA LYS A 169 1.72 11.65 13.19
C LYS A 169 1.83 10.69 12.04
N ILE A 170 2.21 11.20 10.89
CA ILE A 170 2.37 10.43 9.67
C ILE A 170 3.76 10.70 9.11
N ARG A 171 4.44 9.64 8.72
CA ARG A 171 5.74 9.69 8.09
C ARG A 171 5.78 8.73 6.92
N SER A 172 6.48 9.10 5.87
CA SER A 172 6.84 8.25 4.75
C SER A 172 8.34 7.97 4.75
N LEU A 173 8.81 7.05 3.93
CA LEU A 173 10.24 6.85 3.75
C LEU A 173 10.96 8.15 3.35
N ARG A 174 10.32 9.00 2.54
CA ARG A 174 10.92 10.27 2.09
C ARG A 174 11.28 11.21 3.24
N ASP A 175 10.54 11.17 4.35
CA ASP A 175 10.80 11.99 5.53
C ASP A 175 12.06 11.57 6.31
N THR A 176 12.61 10.40 6.00
CA THR A 176 13.86 9.90 6.59
C THR A 176 15.11 10.32 5.81
N TYR A 177 14.94 10.93 4.62
CA TYR A 177 16.09 11.40 3.85
C TYR A 177 16.65 12.67 4.49
N GLU A 178 17.96 12.71 4.63
CA GLU A 178 18.66 13.93 5.04
C GLU A 178 18.45 15.03 4.01
N GLN A 179 18.13 16.24 4.48
CA GLN A 179 17.97 17.43 3.64
C GLN A 179 19.33 18.04 3.30
#